data_6cd3aec022172d2a35e52c5e0dffbe0c
#
_entry.id   6cd3aec022172d2a35e52c5e0dffbe0c
#
_cell.length_a   1.000
_cell.length_b   1.000
_cell.length_c   1.000
_cell.angle_alpha   90.00
_cell.angle_beta   90.00
_cell.angle_gamma   90.00
#
_symmetry.space_group_name_H-M   'P 1'
#
loop_
_entity.id
_entity.type
_entity.pdbx_description
1 polymer ?
#
loop_
_entity_poly.entity_id
_entity_poly.type
_entity_poly.pdbx_seq_one_letter_code
_entity_poly.pdbx_strand_id
1 'polypeptide(L)'
;MSELIVRRLLVDMEAPIARHWCDGDPFRTAFLNALSMSFPVGEQFFIDAVRGGFKALPEQAQQRFQAQVQGFVGQEATHRRLHGLYNDHLAQLGMVNGWAPRSQARLKQLEGADPRHPLAITAAYEHFTAIFATWLLEHPGVLGKQDPRLATLWLWHSAEEAEHRTVAFDLYQALDGSHEWRIRWFRRVSYGFLLDALRQTLDNLRRDGTLWQWRTWAGAGRFLFGRDGLIRNTFGAWRDYFRRDFHPAQHDASASAAWLEANERQYVPVGRQVPGQTGLAAQQHRG
;
A
#
# COMPACT_ATOMS: atom_id res chain seq x y z
N MET A 1 -10.18 19.62 -3.34
CA MET A 1 -9.37 18.39 -3.26
C MET A 1 -7.95 18.83 -2.90
N SER A 2 -7.33 18.24 -1.87
CA SER A 2 -5.96 18.57 -1.45
C SER A 2 -4.94 18.03 -2.47
N GLU A 3 -3.85 18.75 -2.66
CA GLU A 3 -2.71 18.31 -3.46
C GLU A 3 -2.00 17.15 -2.72
N LEU A 4 -1.77 16.03 -3.42
CA LEU A 4 -0.99 14.92 -2.87
C LEU A 4 0.51 15.26 -2.91
N ILE A 5 1.16 15.16 -1.77
CA ILE A 5 2.58 15.48 -1.62
C ILE A 5 3.38 14.19 -1.75
N VAL A 6 4.25 14.10 -2.73
CA VAL A 6 5.22 12.99 -2.84
C VAL A 6 6.32 13.18 -1.81
N ARG A 7 6.60 12.14 -1.01
CA ARG A 7 7.62 12.19 0.06
C ARG A 7 8.67 11.11 -0.16
N ARG A 8 9.90 11.44 0.19
CA ARG A 8 11.00 10.48 0.28
C ARG A 8 11.22 10.14 1.76
N LEU A 9 10.97 8.91 2.13
CA LEU A 9 11.22 8.41 3.48
C LEU A 9 12.72 8.35 3.78
N LEU A 10 13.11 8.76 4.98
CA LEU A 10 14.51 8.85 5.43
C LEU A 10 14.86 7.66 6.32
N VAL A 11 14.66 6.44 5.82
CA VAL A 11 15.04 5.20 6.51
C VAL A 11 16.19 4.51 5.78
N ASP A 12 17.10 3.93 6.56
CA ASP A 12 18.17 3.10 5.99
C ASP A 12 17.62 1.70 5.67
N MET A 13 17.31 1.48 4.39
CA MET A 13 16.88 0.18 3.88
C MET A 13 18.03 -0.70 3.39
N GLU A 14 19.29 -0.27 3.52
CA GLU A 14 20.46 -1.08 3.12
C GLU A 14 20.89 -2.02 4.24
N ALA A 15 20.69 -1.63 5.50
CA ALA A 15 21.04 -2.47 6.64
C ALA A 15 20.16 -3.73 6.72
N PRO A 16 20.75 -4.90 7.02
CA PRO A 16 20.03 -6.17 7.10
C PRO A 16 18.82 -6.11 8.05
N ILE A 17 17.76 -6.85 7.72
CA ILE A 17 16.58 -7.00 8.54
C ILE A 17 16.58 -8.34 9.28
N ALA A 18 16.02 -8.35 10.50
CA ALA A 18 15.88 -9.59 11.26
C ALA A 18 14.82 -10.51 10.61
N ARG A 19 15.07 -11.83 10.65
CA ARG A 19 14.14 -12.84 10.09
C ARG A 19 12.72 -12.71 10.67
N HIS A 20 12.59 -12.50 11.96
CA HIS A 20 11.31 -12.29 12.66
C HIS A 20 11.24 -10.86 13.23
N TRP A 21 11.38 -9.87 12.36
CA TRP A 21 11.52 -8.46 12.72
C TRP A 21 10.34 -7.90 13.54
N CYS A 22 9.18 -8.56 13.49
CA CYS A 22 7.96 -8.14 14.19
C CYS A 22 7.91 -8.75 15.60
N ASP A 23 8.85 -8.34 16.47
CA ASP A 23 9.04 -8.81 17.87
C ASP A 23 9.06 -10.34 17.99
N GLY A 24 9.67 -11.03 17.04
CA GLY A 24 9.80 -12.48 17.06
C GLY A 24 8.50 -13.24 16.78
N ASP A 25 7.41 -12.57 16.39
CA ASP A 25 6.14 -13.23 16.03
C ASP A 25 6.21 -13.75 14.58
N PRO A 26 6.22 -15.07 14.36
CA PRO A 26 6.37 -15.64 13.02
C PRO A 26 5.20 -15.32 12.10
N PHE A 27 3.96 -15.34 12.63
CA PHE A 27 2.78 -15.12 11.78
C PHE A 27 2.70 -13.66 11.31
N ARG A 28 2.83 -12.71 12.23
CA ARG A 28 2.81 -11.27 11.87
C ARG A 28 3.89 -10.95 10.85
N THR A 29 5.11 -11.41 11.11
CA THR A 29 6.23 -11.23 10.19
C THR A 29 5.94 -11.84 8.82
N ALA A 30 5.49 -13.10 8.75
CA ALA A 30 5.20 -13.79 7.50
C ALA A 30 4.06 -13.13 6.71
N PHE A 31 3.02 -12.63 7.39
CA PHE A 31 1.89 -11.93 6.78
C PHE A 31 2.32 -10.56 6.21
N LEU A 32 3.00 -9.73 6.99
CA LEU A 32 3.49 -8.43 6.53
C LEU A 32 4.51 -8.59 5.40
N ASN A 33 5.41 -9.56 5.47
CA ASN A 33 6.31 -9.91 4.36
C ASN A 33 5.53 -10.32 3.10
N ALA A 34 4.45 -11.08 3.24
CA ALA A 34 3.60 -11.47 2.10
C ALA A 34 2.94 -10.25 1.44
N LEU A 35 2.44 -9.30 2.23
CA LEU A 35 1.89 -8.05 1.70
C LEU A 35 2.97 -7.24 0.97
N SER A 36 4.15 -7.05 1.58
CA SER A 36 5.27 -6.35 0.95
C SER A 36 5.65 -6.98 -0.40
N MET A 37 5.64 -8.31 -0.50
CA MET A 37 5.93 -9.03 -1.76
C MET A 37 4.91 -8.75 -2.87
N SER A 38 3.69 -8.33 -2.55
CA SER A 38 2.66 -8.01 -3.55
C SER A 38 2.78 -6.59 -4.11
N PHE A 39 3.30 -5.64 -3.32
CA PHE A 39 3.27 -4.22 -3.63
C PHE A 39 3.99 -3.84 -4.93
N PRO A 40 5.24 -4.24 -5.22
CA PRO A 40 5.93 -3.75 -6.41
C PRO A 40 5.20 -4.02 -7.73
N VAL A 41 4.48 -5.14 -7.84
CA VAL A 41 3.67 -5.48 -9.02
C VAL A 41 2.31 -4.79 -8.97
N GLY A 42 1.68 -4.73 -7.78
CA GLY A 42 0.39 -4.08 -7.59
C GLY A 42 0.47 -2.58 -7.87
N GLU A 43 1.43 -1.90 -7.24
CA GLU A 43 1.61 -0.45 -7.37
C GLU A 43 1.99 -0.03 -8.80
N GLN A 44 2.81 -0.83 -9.51
CA GLN A 44 3.03 -0.58 -10.94
C GLN A 44 1.72 -0.65 -11.73
N PHE A 45 0.89 -1.65 -11.45
CA PHE A 45 -0.41 -1.76 -12.09
C PHE A 45 -1.33 -0.57 -11.75
N PHE A 46 -1.33 -0.08 -10.51
CA PHE A 46 -2.12 1.09 -10.10
C PHE A 46 -1.67 2.34 -10.85
N ILE A 47 -0.36 2.57 -10.95
CA ILE A 47 0.21 3.66 -11.76
C ILE A 47 -0.28 3.59 -13.21
N ASP A 48 -0.20 2.42 -13.83
CA ASP A 48 -0.57 2.25 -15.24
C ASP A 48 -2.08 2.40 -15.45
N ALA A 49 -2.90 1.87 -14.53
CA ALA A 49 -4.36 1.99 -14.54
C ALA A 49 -4.82 3.45 -14.39
N VAL A 50 -4.25 4.18 -13.44
CA VAL A 50 -4.56 5.59 -13.18
C VAL A 50 -4.13 6.46 -14.37
N ARG A 51 -2.93 6.24 -14.93
CA ARG A 51 -2.47 6.94 -16.14
C ARG A 51 -3.35 6.63 -17.36
N GLY A 52 -3.74 5.37 -17.53
CA GLY A 52 -4.63 4.95 -18.62
C GLY A 52 -6.03 5.56 -18.52
N GLY A 53 -6.60 5.52 -17.32
CA GLY A 53 -7.89 6.15 -17.04
C GLY A 53 -7.86 7.67 -17.21
N PHE A 54 -6.82 8.32 -16.71
CA PHE A 54 -6.62 9.77 -16.89
C PHE A 54 -6.56 10.19 -18.37
N LYS A 55 -5.80 9.45 -19.19
CA LYS A 55 -5.70 9.71 -20.64
C LYS A 55 -7.03 9.51 -21.38
N ALA A 56 -7.91 8.67 -20.87
CA ALA A 56 -9.23 8.41 -21.46
C ALA A 56 -10.26 9.48 -21.13
N LEU A 57 -10.00 10.37 -20.17
CA LEU A 57 -10.89 11.48 -19.81
C LEU A 57 -10.88 12.59 -20.87
N PRO A 58 -12.00 13.33 -21.04
CA PRO A 58 -12.03 14.59 -21.78
C PRO A 58 -11.02 15.60 -21.18
N GLU A 59 -10.46 16.48 -22.03
CA GLU A 59 -9.43 17.44 -21.64
C GLU A 59 -9.78 18.30 -20.41
N GLN A 60 -11.03 18.78 -20.36
CA GLN A 60 -11.50 19.57 -19.21
C GLN A 60 -11.48 18.76 -17.91
N ALA A 61 -11.81 17.47 -17.95
CA ALA A 61 -11.73 16.59 -16.78
C ALA A 61 -10.27 16.28 -16.44
N GLN A 62 -9.38 16.11 -17.43
CA GLN A 62 -7.95 15.91 -17.18
C GLN A 62 -7.36 17.09 -16.40
N GLN A 63 -7.65 18.33 -16.73
CA GLN A 63 -7.19 19.50 -15.99
C GLN A 63 -7.58 19.44 -14.51
N ARG A 64 -8.78 18.95 -14.20
CA ARG A 64 -9.28 18.79 -12.82
C ARG A 64 -8.50 17.74 -12.03
N PHE A 65 -8.11 16.63 -12.66
CA PHE A 65 -7.47 15.48 -11.97
C PHE A 65 -5.94 15.50 -12.03
N GLN A 66 -5.32 16.38 -12.82
CA GLN A 66 -3.90 16.35 -13.13
C GLN A 66 -3.01 16.32 -11.88
N ALA A 67 -3.23 17.21 -10.93
CA ALA A 67 -2.42 17.29 -9.71
C ALA A 67 -2.54 16.02 -8.86
N GLN A 68 -3.75 15.48 -8.72
CA GLN A 68 -3.99 14.24 -7.96
C GLN A 68 -3.34 13.03 -8.61
N VAL A 69 -3.46 12.90 -9.94
CA VAL A 69 -2.84 11.79 -10.69
C VAL A 69 -1.31 11.87 -10.60
N GLN A 70 -0.72 13.06 -10.71
CA GLN A 70 0.72 13.24 -10.54
C GLN A 70 1.19 12.86 -9.14
N GLY A 71 0.49 13.31 -8.12
CA GLY A 71 0.79 12.97 -6.73
C GLY A 71 0.66 11.48 -6.46
N PHE A 72 -0.45 10.86 -6.88
CA PHE A 72 -0.68 9.41 -6.77
C PHE A 72 0.46 8.61 -7.42
N VAL A 73 0.77 8.90 -8.68
CA VAL A 73 1.86 8.22 -9.41
C VAL A 73 3.21 8.38 -8.71
N GLY A 74 3.46 9.54 -8.11
CA GLY A 74 4.69 9.80 -7.36
C GLY A 74 4.76 9.01 -6.05
N GLN A 75 3.69 8.98 -5.26
CA GLN A 75 3.61 8.22 -4.01
C GLN A 75 3.77 6.73 -4.29
N GLU A 76 3.00 6.16 -5.22
CA GLU A 76 3.07 4.76 -5.61
C GLU A 76 4.46 4.34 -6.14
N ALA A 77 5.12 5.20 -6.92
CA ALA A 77 6.47 4.92 -7.39
C ALA A 77 7.50 4.84 -6.24
N THR A 78 7.29 5.63 -5.18
CA THR A 78 8.14 5.62 -3.99
C THR A 78 7.88 4.38 -3.13
N HIS A 79 6.61 4.01 -2.93
CA HIS A 79 6.20 2.78 -2.24
C HIS A 79 6.81 1.56 -2.91
N ARG A 80 6.62 1.43 -4.23
CA ARG A 80 7.16 0.34 -5.05
C ARG A 80 8.66 0.19 -4.88
N ARG A 81 9.40 1.30 -4.87
CA ARG A 81 10.86 1.27 -4.71
C ARG A 81 11.26 0.76 -3.33
N LEU A 82 10.64 1.26 -2.26
CA LEU A 82 10.99 0.88 -0.89
C LEU A 82 10.60 -0.55 -0.57
N HIS A 83 9.42 -1.00 -1.01
CA HIS A 83 9.03 -2.40 -0.88
C HIS A 83 9.86 -3.33 -1.77
N GLY A 84 10.40 -2.83 -2.89
CA GLY A 84 11.40 -3.55 -3.68
C GLY A 84 12.66 -3.84 -2.88
N LEU A 85 13.27 -2.82 -2.24
CA LEU A 85 14.43 -2.98 -1.37
C LEU A 85 14.15 -3.91 -0.18
N TYR A 86 12.98 -3.77 0.44
CA TYR A 86 12.55 -4.68 1.49
C TYR A 86 12.50 -6.14 1.00
N ASN A 87 11.91 -6.38 -0.18
CA ASN A 87 11.79 -7.71 -0.76
C ASN A 87 13.14 -8.31 -1.16
N ASP A 88 14.14 -7.50 -1.51
CA ASP A 88 15.51 -7.96 -1.74
C ASP A 88 16.13 -8.56 -0.46
N HIS A 89 15.89 -7.95 0.71
CA HIS A 89 16.27 -8.55 2.00
C HIS A 89 15.52 -9.86 2.27
N LEU A 90 14.23 -9.93 1.96
CA LEU A 90 13.46 -11.18 2.12
C LEU A 90 14.03 -12.30 1.24
N ALA A 91 14.46 -11.99 0.02
CA ALA A 91 15.10 -12.95 -0.88
C ALA A 91 16.45 -13.44 -0.30
N GLN A 92 17.26 -12.54 0.29
CA GLN A 92 18.51 -12.91 0.98
C GLN A 92 18.24 -13.82 2.20
N LEU A 93 17.12 -13.67 2.87
CA LEU A 93 16.67 -14.55 3.94
C LEU A 93 16.08 -15.89 3.44
N GLY A 94 16.09 -16.16 2.12
CA GLY A 94 15.59 -17.39 1.51
C GLY A 94 14.07 -17.43 1.28
N MET A 95 13.38 -16.29 1.42
CA MET A 95 11.97 -16.19 1.05
C MET A 95 11.81 -16.10 -0.47
N VAL A 96 10.71 -16.61 -1.00
CA VAL A 96 10.42 -16.60 -2.44
C VAL A 96 9.10 -15.91 -2.69
N ASN A 97 9.12 -14.87 -3.51
CA ASN A 97 7.91 -14.16 -3.90
C ASN A 97 7.14 -14.96 -4.99
N GLY A 98 6.24 -15.83 -4.56
CA GLY A 98 5.32 -16.53 -5.45
C GLY A 98 4.07 -15.73 -5.82
N TRP A 99 3.80 -14.62 -5.12
CA TRP A 99 2.64 -13.77 -5.40
C TRP A 99 2.83 -12.97 -6.70
N ALA A 100 3.98 -12.33 -6.87
CA ALA A 100 4.26 -11.46 -8.01
C ALA A 100 3.99 -12.14 -9.38
N PRO A 101 4.52 -13.33 -9.70
CA PRO A 101 4.26 -13.96 -11.00
C PRO A 101 2.79 -14.34 -11.20
N ARG A 102 2.05 -14.71 -10.14
CA ARG A 102 0.61 -14.98 -10.25
C ARG A 102 -0.19 -13.71 -10.55
N SER A 103 0.17 -12.60 -9.90
CA SER A 103 -0.45 -11.30 -10.18
C SER A 103 -0.15 -10.84 -11.61
N GLN A 104 1.11 -10.90 -12.05
CA GLN A 104 1.50 -10.54 -13.42
C GLN A 104 0.72 -11.32 -14.46
N ALA A 105 0.58 -12.65 -14.29
CA ALA A 105 -0.20 -13.49 -15.21
C ALA A 105 -1.67 -13.09 -15.30
N ARG A 106 -2.29 -12.67 -14.18
CA ARG A 106 -3.68 -12.17 -14.19
C ARG A 106 -3.79 -10.79 -14.82
N LEU A 107 -2.87 -9.89 -14.49
CA LEU A 107 -2.88 -8.50 -15.00
C LEU A 107 -2.63 -8.45 -16.51
N LYS A 108 -1.80 -9.35 -17.05
CA LYS A 108 -1.60 -9.48 -18.49
C LYS A 108 -2.89 -9.74 -19.26
N GLN A 109 -3.88 -10.38 -18.66
CA GLN A 109 -5.19 -10.63 -19.30
C GLN A 109 -6.02 -9.35 -19.46
N LEU A 110 -5.61 -8.24 -18.85
CA LEU A 110 -6.27 -6.93 -18.93
C LEU A 110 -5.61 -6.02 -19.97
N GLU A 111 -4.57 -6.46 -20.66
CA GLU A 111 -3.93 -5.68 -21.72
C GLU A 111 -4.96 -5.38 -22.84
N GLY A 112 -5.08 -4.10 -23.19
CA GLY A 112 -6.06 -3.65 -24.18
C GLY A 112 -7.52 -3.59 -23.69
N ALA A 113 -7.81 -3.88 -22.42
CA ALA A 113 -9.14 -3.74 -21.87
C ALA A 113 -9.57 -2.26 -21.74
N ASP A 114 -10.88 -2.03 -21.69
CA ASP A 114 -11.44 -0.71 -21.39
C ASP A 114 -10.84 -0.16 -20.08
N PRO A 115 -10.36 1.11 -20.05
CA PRO A 115 -9.67 1.70 -18.88
C PRO A 115 -10.48 1.63 -17.58
N ARG A 116 -11.79 1.52 -17.64
CA ARG A 116 -12.66 1.35 -16.47
C ARG A 116 -12.41 0.02 -15.74
N HIS A 117 -11.96 -1.03 -16.44
CA HIS A 117 -11.64 -2.30 -15.78
C HIS A 117 -10.41 -2.21 -14.87
N PRO A 118 -9.22 -1.79 -15.37
CA PRO A 118 -8.08 -1.59 -14.48
C PRO A 118 -8.33 -0.57 -13.37
N LEU A 119 -9.07 0.51 -13.63
CA LEU A 119 -9.44 1.46 -12.58
C LEU A 119 -10.34 0.86 -11.50
N ALA A 120 -11.34 0.04 -11.87
CA ALA A 120 -12.20 -0.64 -10.89
C ALA A 120 -11.42 -1.63 -10.02
N ILE A 121 -10.42 -2.29 -10.61
CA ILE A 121 -9.51 -3.20 -9.89
C ILE A 121 -8.62 -2.39 -8.94
N THR A 122 -8.02 -1.30 -9.42
CA THR A 122 -7.19 -0.41 -8.59
C THR A 122 -8.01 0.17 -7.44
N ALA A 123 -9.19 0.73 -7.69
CA ALA A 123 -10.08 1.25 -6.65
C ALA A 123 -10.48 0.18 -5.61
N ALA A 124 -10.57 -1.09 -6.02
CA ALA A 124 -10.83 -2.19 -5.10
C ALA A 124 -9.61 -2.49 -4.22
N TYR A 125 -8.40 -2.50 -4.78
CA TYR A 125 -7.16 -2.65 -4.00
C TYR A 125 -6.91 -1.47 -3.09
N GLU A 126 -7.06 -0.23 -3.57
CA GLU A 126 -6.98 1.01 -2.78
C GLU A 126 -7.91 0.99 -1.57
N HIS A 127 -9.08 0.39 -1.71
CA HIS A 127 -9.96 0.20 -0.55
C HIS A 127 -9.38 -0.77 0.46
N PHE A 128 -8.77 -1.88 0.04
CA PHE A 128 -8.08 -2.81 0.95
C PHE A 128 -6.88 -2.16 1.63
N THR A 129 -6.04 -1.46 0.87
CA THR A 129 -4.87 -0.78 1.44
C THR A 129 -5.28 0.32 2.40
N ALA A 130 -6.29 1.13 2.06
CA ALA A 130 -6.78 2.21 2.93
C ALA A 130 -7.37 1.69 4.26
N ILE A 131 -8.20 0.63 4.25
CA ILE A 131 -8.75 0.07 5.48
C ILE A 131 -7.69 -0.62 6.33
N PHE A 132 -6.72 -1.28 5.70
CA PHE A 132 -5.56 -1.84 6.39
C PHE A 132 -4.68 -0.74 6.98
N ALA A 133 -4.42 0.31 6.21
CA ALA A 133 -3.63 1.48 6.60
C ALA A 133 -4.23 2.20 7.82
N THR A 134 -5.53 2.49 7.79
CA THR A 134 -6.24 3.10 8.92
C THR A 134 -6.10 2.23 10.16
N TRP A 135 -6.39 0.92 10.04
CA TRP A 135 -6.23 0.00 11.16
C TRP A 135 -4.79 -0.05 11.70
N LEU A 136 -3.78 -0.04 10.82
CA LEU A 136 -2.37 -0.10 11.23
C LEU A 136 -1.93 1.18 11.95
N LEU A 137 -2.38 2.35 11.49
CA LEU A 137 -2.13 3.64 12.14
C LEU A 137 -2.78 3.74 13.53
N GLU A 138 -3.96 3.14 13.70
CA GLU A 138 -4.65 3.06 14.99
C GLU A 138 -4.03 2.02 15.94
N HIS A 139 -3.35 1.00 15.39
CA HIS A 139 -2.77 -0.11 16.15
C HIS A 139 -1.27 -0.31 15.86
N PRO A 140 -0.42 0.74 15.96
CA PRO A 140 1.00 0.65 15.52
C PRO A 140 1.80 -0.41 16.31
N GLY A 141 1.35 -0.79 17.50
CA GLY A 141 1.97 -1.84 18.30
C GLY A 141 2.00 -3.22 17.63
N VAL A 142 1.20 -3.46 16.59
CA VAL A 142 1.23 -4.73 15.84
C VAL A 142 2.53 -4.91 15.03
N LEU A 143 3.22 -3.81 14.71
CA LEU A 143 4.52 -3.85 14.01
C LEU A 143 5.68 -4.25 14.93
N GLY A 144 5.48 -4.19 16.25
CA GLY A 144 6.54 -4.44 17.22
C GLY A 144 7.55 -3.31 17.32
N LYS A 145 8.63 -3.54 18.07
CA LYS A 145 9.69 -2.55 18.35
C LYS A 145 11.08 -3.00 17.90
N GLN A 146 11.21 -4.24 17.42
CA GLN A 146 12.50 -4.85 17.11
C GLN A 146 13.18 -4.18 15.91
N ASP A 147 12.44 -3.79 14.87
CA ASP A 147 12.97 -3.03 13.76
C ASP A 147 12.15 -1.74 13.53
N PRO A 148 12.58 -0.62 14.13
CA PRO A 148 11.86 0.65 13.99
C PRO A 148 11.85 1.20 12.55
N ARG A 149 12.80 0.78 11.69
CA ARG A 149 12.85 1.19 10.27
C ARG A 149 11.68 0.62 9.50
N LEU A 150 11.44 -0.69 9.66
CA LEU A 150 10.30 -1.36 9.04
C LEU A 150 8.98 -0.87 9.63
N ALA A 151 8.90 -0.66 10.94
CA ALA A 151 7.72 -0.04 11.53
C ALA A 151 7.44 1.35 10.93
N THR A 152 8.46 2.19 10.78
CA THR A 152 8.34 3.51 10.14
C THR A 152 7.93 3.40 8.67
N LEU A 153 8.52 2.48 7.90
CA LEU A 153 8.13 2.23 6.51
C LEU A 153 6.64 1.89 6.40
N TRP A 154 6.15 0.95 7.21
CA TRP A 154 4.76 0.52 7.19
C TRP A 154 3.78 1.64 7.59
N LEU A 155 4.11 2.43 8.61
CA LEU A 155 3.25 3.53 9.06
C LEU A 155 3.26 4.71 8.08
N TRP A 156 4.41 5.04 7.49
CA TRP A 156 4.50 6.06 6.46
C TRP A 156 3.72 5.67 5.19
N HIS A 157 3.92 4.44 4.70
CA HIS A 157 3.16 3.92 3.58
C HIS A 157 1.65 3.98 3.89
N SER A 158 1.24 3.50 5.07
CA SER A 158 -0.17 3.57 5.50
C SER A 158 -0.72 5.00 5.54
N ALA A 159 0.09 5.98 5.92
CA ALA A 159 -0.35 7.36 5.93
C ALA A 159 -0.58 7.90 4.51
N GLU A 160 0.28 7.58 3.53
CA GLU A 160 0.11 7.98 2.14
C GLU A 160 -1.04 7.21 1.44
N GLU A 161 -1.27 5.92 1.74
CA GLU A 161 -2.42 5.15 1.27
C GLU A 161 -3.76 5.80 1.66
N ALA A 162 -3.85 6.32 2.87
CA ALA A 162 -5.04 7.02 3.32
C ALA A 162 -5.24 8.38 2.60
N GLU A 163 -4.16 9.05 2.16
CA GLU A 163 -4.26 10.30 1.40
C GLU A 163 -4.83 10.10 -0.01
N HIS A 164 -4.36 9.08 -0.74
CA HIS A 164 -4.68 8.91 -2.16
C HIS A 164 -5.82 7.93 -2.47
N ARG A 165 -6.44 7.32 -1.47
CA ARG A 165 -7.49 6.28 -1.58
C ARG A 165 -8.68 6.60 -2.48
N THR A 166 -8.89 7.88 -2.85
CA THR A 166 -10.03 8.28 -3.71
C THR A 166 -9.67 8.34 -5.19
N VAL A 167 -8.38 8.45 -5.56
CA VAL A 167 -7.96 8.83 -6.91
C VAL A 167 -8.47 7.85 -7.99
N ALA A 168 -8.24 6.56 -7.82
CA ALA A 168 -8.70 5.56 -8.78
C ALA A 168 -10.23 5.47 -8.81
N PHE A 169 -10.89 5.62 -7.66
CA PHE A 169 -12.34 5.61 -7.55
C PHE A 169 -12.97 6.82 -8.27
N ASP A 170 -12.42 8.01 -8.07
CA ASP A 170 -12.90 9.24 -8.70
C ASP A 170 -12.73 9.22 -10.23
N LEU A 171 -11.59 8.72 -10.72
CA LEU A 171 -11.35 8.52 -12.15
C LEU A 171 -12.32 7.49 -12.75
N TYR A 172 -12.60 6.40 -12.03
CA TYR A 172 -13.57 5.41 -12.44
C TYR A 172 -14.97 6.00 -12.58
N GLN A 173 -15.38 6.84 -11.62
CA GLN A 173 -16.67 7.55 -11.70
C GLN A 173 -16.68 8.60 -12.83
N ALA A 174 -15.59 9.32 -13.05
CA ALA A 174 -15.47 10.32 -14.11
C ALA A 174 -15.53 9.73 -15.52
N LEU A 175 -15.28 8.41 -15.65
CA LEU A 175 -15.46 7.62 -16.89
C LEU A 175 -16.82 6.88 -16.93
N ASP A 176 -17.81 7.33 -16.17
CA ASP A 176 -19.13 6.70 -16.06
C ASP A 176 -19.08 5.20 -15.69
N GLY A 177 -18.17 4.85 -14.78
CA GLY A 177 -18.03 3.50 -14.26
C GLY A 177 -19.25 3.06 -13.44
N SER A 178 -19.88 1.93 -13.82
CA SER A 178 -21.11 1.47 -13.16
C SER A 178 -20.85 0.82 -11.80
N HIS A 179 -21.85 0.97 -10.91
CA HIS A 179 -21.83 0.30 -9.59
C HIS A 179 -21.71 -1.23 -9.72
N GLU A 180 -22.44 -1.83 -10.65
CA GLU A 180 -22.46 -3.29 -10.85
C GLU A 180 -21.08 -3.82 -11.23
N TRP A 181 -20.36 -3.13 -12.12
CA TRP A 181 -19.00 -3.47 -12.50
C TRP A 181 -18.00 -3.25 -11.36
N ARG A 182 -18.14 -2.15 -10.63
CA ARG A 182 -17.33 -1.87 -9.43
C ARG A 182 -17.44 -3.03 -8.43
N ILE A 183 -18.66 -3.47 -8.10
CA ILE A 183 -18.89 -4.57 -7.15
C ILE A 183 -18.42 -5.93 -7.70
N ARG A 184 -18.58 -6.18 -9.01
CA ARG A 184 -18.07 -7.41 -9.63
C ARG A 184 -16.57 -7.52 -9.50
N TRP A 185 -15.83 -6.43 -9.77
CA TRP A 185 -14.39 -6.40 -9.60
C TRP A 185 -13.98 -6.48 -8.14
N PHE A 186 -14.65 -5.75 -7.26
CA PHE A 186 -14.36 -5.83 -5.82
C PHE A 186 -14.46 -7.25 -5.26
N ARG A 187 -15.49 -8.01 -5.64
CA ARG A 187 -15.61 -9.43 -5.23
C ARG A 187 -14.46 -10.29 -5.76
N ARG A 188 -14.07 -10.11 -7.02
CA ARG A 188 -12.96 -10.85 -7.64
C ARG A 188 -11.63 -10.49 -6.98
N VAL A 189 -11.38 -9.21 -6.76
CA VAL A 189 -10.19 -8.70 -6.08
C VAL A 189 -10.14 -9.23 -4.65
N SER A 190 -11.27 -9.15 -3.89
CA SER A 190 -11.33 -9.68 -2.53
C SER A 190 -10.94 -11.15 -2.46
N TYR A 191 -11.55 -11.97 -3.31
CA TYR A 191 -11.23 -13.40 -3.36
C TYR A 191 -9.76 -13.65 -3.73
N GLY A 192 -9.29 -13.04 -4.81
CA GLY A 192 -7.91 -13.22 -5.31
C GLY A 192 -6.86 -12.74 -4.32
N PHE A 193 -7.07 -11.55 -3.72
CA PHE A 193 -6.18 -10.96 -2.73
C PHE A 193 -6.06 -11.82 -1.47
N LEU A 194 -7.19 -12.19 -0.87
CA LEU A 194 -7.20 -13.01 0.34
C LEU A 194 -6.56 -14.39 0.11
N LEU A 195 -6.83 -15.00 -1.05
CA LEU A 195 -6.22 -16.29 -1.41
C LEU A 195 -4.72 -16.18 -1.61
N ASP A 196 -4.23 -15.14 -2.29
CA ASP A 196 -2.80 -14.93 -2.49
C ASP A 196 -2.08 -14.51 -1.20
N ALA A 197 -2.71 -13.68 -0.36
CA ALA A 197 -2.18 -13.33 0.96
C ALA A 197 -2.02 -14.59 1.84
N LEU A 198 -3.03 -15.45 1.86
CA LEU A 198 -2.96 -16.72 2.58
C LEU A 198 -1.84 -17.62 2.01
N ARG A 199 -1.81 -17.83 0.70
CA ARG A 199 -0.81 -18.70 0.05
C ARG A 199 0.60 -18.21 0.30
N GLN A 200 0.85 -16.91 0.14
CA GLN A 200 2.19 -16.36 0.34
C GLN A 200 2.59 -16.40 1.81
N THR A 201 1.67 -16.09 2.74
CA THR A 201 1.93 -16.22 4.18
C THR A 201 2.30 -17.66 4.57
N LEU A 202 1.55 -18.64 4.07
CA LEU A 202 1.83 -20.07 4.32
C LEU A 202 3.17 -20.51 3.72
N ASP A 203 3.53 -20.05 2.52
CA ASP A 203 4.84 -20.34 1.92
C ASP A 203 5.98 -19.71 2.72
N ASN A 204 5.81 -18.46 3.19
CA ASN A 204 6.78 -17.80 4.05
C ASN A 204 6.98 -18.58 5.36
N LEU A 205 5.89 -18.98 6.05
CA LEU A 205 5.96 -19.79 7.27
C LEU A 205 6.61 -21.16 7.05
N ARG A 206 6.32 -21.79 5.90
CA ARG A 206 6.93 -23.07 5.53
C ARG A 206 8.44 -22.95 5.35
N ARG A 207 8.89 -21.93 4.62
CA ARG A 207 10.33 -21.65 4.38
C ARG A 207 11.06 -21.24 5.65
N ASP A 208 10.35 -20.59 6.55
CA ASP A 208 10.84 -20.19 7.84
C ASP A 208 10.89 -21.37 8.86
N GLY A 209 10.25 -22.49 8.58
CA GLY A 209 10.16 -23.64 9.46
C GLY A 209 9.19 -23.47 10.64
N THR A 210 8.36 -22.42 10.62
CA THR A 210 7.45 -22.09 11.74
C THR A 210 5.99 -22.47 11.47
N LEU A 211 5.69 -22.98 10.28
CA LEU A 211 4.32 -23.35 9.87
C LEU A 211 3.61 -24.32 10.86
N TRP A 212 4.34 -25.25 11.43
CA TRP A 212 3.78 -26.29 12.31
C TRP A 212 3.92 -25.97 13.78
N GLN A 213 4.37 -24.78 14.15
CA GLN A 213 4.47 -24.37 15.54
C GLN A 213 3.13 -23.85 16.05
N TRP A 214 2.64 -24.38 17.18
CA TRP A 214 1.38 -23.95 17.76
C TRP A 214 1.35 -22.42 18.08
N ARG A 215 2.49 -21.86 18.47
CA ARG A 215 2.65 -20.42 18.78
C ARG A 215 2.35 -19.55 17.58
N THR A 216 2.73 -19.97 16.39
CA THR A 216 2.40 -19.29 15.12
C THR A 216 0.90 -19.10 14.96
N TRP A 217 0.12 -20.17 15.19
CA TRP A 217 -1.34 -20.12 15.04
C TRP A 217 -2.06 -19.43 16.19
N ALA A 218 -1.52 -19.51 17.41
CA ALA A 218 -2.01 -18.68 18.51
C ALA A 218 -1.77 -17.19 18.27
N GLY A 219 -0.61 -16.82 17.68
CA GLY A 219 -0.32 -15.47 17.20
C GLY A 219 -1.28 -15.04 16.09
N ALA A 220 -1.49 -15.91 15.09
CA ALA A 220 -2.44 -15.66 14.00
C ALA A 220 -3.86 -15.37 14.52
N GLY A 221 -4.34 -16.17 15.45
CA GLY A 221 -5.67 -15.97 16.06
C GLY A 221 -5.81 -14.61 16.72
N ARG A 222 -4.80 -14.20 17.49
CA ARG A 222 -4.79 -12.87 18.14
C ARG A 222 -4.70 -11.74 17.14
N PHE A 223 -3.80 -11.84 16.15
CA PHE A 223 -3.58 -10.83 15.13
C PHE A 223 -4.82 -10.62 14.25
N LEU A 224 -5.51 -11.70 13.87
CA LEU A 224 -6.67 -11.62 12.97
C LEU A 224 -7.97 -11.31 13.71
N PHE A 225 -8.20 -11.92 14.89
CA PHE A 225 -9.50 -11.94 15.55
C PHE A 225 -9.50 -11.42 16.99
N GLY A 226 -8.33 -11.04 17.53
CA GLY A 226 -8.22 -10.43 18.87
C GLY A 226 -9.01 -9.14 19.00
N ARG A 227 -8.97 -8.50 20.17
CA ARG A 227 -9.66 -7.21 20.41
C ARG A 227 -9.26 -6.16 19.36
N ASP A 228 -7.97 -6.03 19.08
CA ASP A 228 -7.39 -5.11 18.10
C ASP A 228 -7.08 -5.85 16.78
N GLY A 229 -7.72 -7.00 16.53
CA GLY A 229 -7.45 -7.88 15.41
C GLY A 229 -7.88 -7.30 14.07
N LEU A 230 -7.09 -7.58 13.03
CA LEU A 230 -7.27 -7.03 11.68
C LEU A 230 -8.70 -7.27 11.15
N ILE A 231 -9.14 -8.52 11.06
CA ILE A 231 -10.45 -8.85 10.47
C ILE A 231 -11.58 -8.25 11.29
N ARG A 232 -11.48 -8.31 12.62
CA ARG A 232 -12.52 -7.78 13.50
C ARG A 232 -12.75 -6.29 13.30
N ASN A 233 -11.67 -5.52 13.14
CA ASN A 233 -11.76 -4.05 13.06
C ASN A 233 -11.92 -3.53 11.62
N THR A 234 -11.62 -4.33 10.59
CA THR A 234 -11.72 -3.89 9.19
C THR A 234 -12.94 -4.43 8.43
N PHE A 235 -13.62 -5.45 8.93
CA PHE A 235 -14.75 -6.09 8.22
C PHE A 235 -15.89 -5.12 7.93
N GLY A 236 -16.21 -4.22 8.85
CA GLY A 236 -17.24 -3.18 8.66
C GLY A 236 -16.92 -2.28 7.46
N ALA A 237 -15.72 -1.72 7.47
CA ALA A 237 -15.24 -0.86 6.40
C ALA A 237 -15.15 -1.60 5.04
N TRP A 238 -14.68 -2.86 5.04
CA TRP A 238 -14.70 -3.68 3.82
C TRP A 238 -16.13 -3.86 3.28
N ARG A 239 -17.13 -4.07 4.13
CA ARG A 239 -18.53 -4.22 3.70
C ARG A 239 -19.12 -2.94 3.14
N ASP A 240 -18.68 -1.76 3.59
CA ASP A 240 -19.19 -0.47 3.12
C ASP A 240 -19.00 -0.26 1.62
N TYR A 241 -17.97 -0.86 1.01
CA TYR A 241 -17.73 -0.77 -0.44
C TYR A 241 -18.88 -1.28 -1.30
N PHE A 242 -19.74 -2.15 -0.76
CA PHE A 242 -20.90 -2.68 -1.47
C PHE A 242 -22.08 -1.69 -1.58
N ARG A 243 -22.06 -0.63 -0.82
CA ARG A 243 -23.13 0.37 -0.83
C ARG A 243 -23.11 1.16 -2.14
N ARG A 244 -24.29 1.56 -2.65
CA ARG A 244 -24.39 2.39 -3.86
C ARG A 244 -23.88 3.80 -3.64
N ASP A 245 -24.11 4.35 -2.46
CA ASP A 245 -23.71 5.68 -2.01
C ASP A 245 -22.31 5.71 -1.40
N PHE A 246 -21.54 4.61 -1.46
CA PHE A 246 -20.19 4.52 -0.94
C PHE A 246 -19.24 5.42 -1.74
N HIS A 247 -18.42 6.14 -1.00
CA HIS A 247 -17.25 6.84 -1.50
C HIS A 247 -16.09 6.72 -0.50
N PRO A 248 -14.84 6.46 -0.94
CA PRO A 248 -13.70 6.28 0.00
C PRO A 248 -13.48 7.47 0.93
N ALA A 249 -13.82 8.69 0.52
CA ALA A 249 -13.72 9.89 1.36
C ALA A 249 -14.65 9.88 2.59
N GLN A 250 -15.62 8.95 2.67
CA GLN A 250 -16.50 8.80 3.84
C GLN A 250 -15.77 8.17 5.05
N HIS A 251 -14.65 7.50 4.80
CA HIS A 251 -13.82 6.97 5.89
C HIS A 251 -12.90 8.05 6.45
N ASP A 252 -12.66 8.01 7.75
CA ASP A 252 -11.77 8.95 8.42
C ASP A 252 -10.30 8.75 7.99
N ALA A 253 -9.57 9.85 7.86
CA ALA A 253 -8.15 9.89 7.57
C ALA A 253 -7.35 10.69 8.62
N SER A 254 -7.96 11.03 9.74
CA SER A 254 -7.33 11.84 10.78
C SER A 254 -6.05 11.20 11.34
N ALA A 255 -6.03 9.87 11.46
CA ALA A 255 -4.85 9.13 11.91
C ALA A 255 -3.65 9.29 10.94
N SER A 256 -3.90 9.35 9.62
CA SER A 256 -2.88 9.62 8.61
C SER A 256 -2.28 11.02 8.79
N ALA A 257 -3.13 12.05 8.85
CA ALA A 257 -2.68 13.42 9.03
C ALA A 257 -1.89 13.59 10.34
N ALA A 258 -2.38 13.01 11.43
CA ALA A 258 -1.70 13.05 12.73
C ALA A 258 -0.34 12.35 12.69
N TRP A 259 -0.24 11.19 12.01
CA TRP A 259 1.04 10.50 11.89
C TRP A 259 2.06 11.30 11.07
N LEU A 260 1.64 11.86 9.93
CA LEU A 260 2.51 12.67 9.07
C LEU A 260 3.02 13.90 9.82
N GLU A 261 2.15 14.61 10.55
CA GLU A 261 2.54 15.77 11.35
C GLU A 261 3.54 15.40 12.46
N ALA A 262 3.26 14.34 13.21
CA ALA A 262 4.11 13.89 14.30
C ALA A 262 5.47 13.34 13.84
N ASN A 263 5.60 12.94 12.57
CA ASN A 263 6.79 12.27 12.02
C ASN A 263 7.43 13.04 10.85
N GLU A 264 7.23 14.34 10.74
CA GLU A 264 7.74 15.17 9.63
C GLU A 264 9.27 15.11 9.46
N ARG A 265 10.02 14.70 10.49
CA ARG A 265 11.48 14.48 10.45
C ARG A 265 11.88 13.16 9.80
N GLN A 266 10.95 12.24 9.57
CA GLN A 266 11.20 10.92 8.99
C GLN A 266 11.16 10.93 7.46
N TYR A 267 10.74 12.03 6.84
CA TYR A 267 10.62 12.14 5.39
C TYR A 267 10.92 13.57 4.89
N VAL A 268 11.14 13.70 3.59
CA VAL A 268 11.26 15.00 2.92
C VAL A 268 10.36 15.04 1.69
N PRO A 269 9.61 16.16 1.46
CA PRO A 269 8.85 16.35 0.23
C PRO A 269 9.75 16.32 -0.99
N VAL A 270 9.31 15.66 -2.06
CA VAL A 270 10.03 15.62 -3.34
C VAL A 270 9.50 16.75 -4.24
N GLY A 271 10.39 17.51 -4.86
CA GLY A 271 10.03 18.56 -5.83
C GLY A 271 9.65 19.93 -5.24
N ARG A 272 9.53 20.06 -3.92
CA ARG A 272 9.49 21.38 -3.27
C ARG A 272 10.90 21.81 -2.91
N GLN A 273 11.36 22.96 -3.43
CA GLN A 273 12.56 23.62 -2.89
C GLN A 273 12.25 23.98 -1.43
N VAL A 274 12.99 23.39 -0.49
CA VAL A 274 12.92 23.82 0.91
C VAL A 274 13.48 25.24 0.97
N PRO A 275 12.69 26.26 1.36
CA PRO A 275 13.23 27.60 1.57
C PRO A 275 14.31 27.53 2.65
N GLY A 276 15.59 27.73 2.31
CA GLY A 276 16.71 27.82 3.25
C GLY A 276 17.94 26.92 3.00
N GLN A 277 17.97 26.05 1.96
CA GLN A 277 19.17 25.24 1.65
C GLN A 277 20.00 25.75 0.45
N THR A 278 19.79 26.95 -0.02
CA THR A 278 20.64 27.61 -1.02
C THR A 278 21.85 28.27 -0.34
N GLY A 279 22.79 27.49 0.22
CA GLY A 279 23.93 28.08 0.90
C GLY A 279 25.19 27.25 1.05
N LEU A 280 25.16 25.94 0.86
CA LEU A 280 26.33 25.12 1.20
C LEU A 280 27.00 24.36 0.04
N ALA A 281 26.49 24.44 -1.18
CA ALA A 281 27.11 23.77 -2.34
C ALA A 281 28.02 24.65 -3.19
N ALA A 282 28.16 25.95 -2.90
CA ALA A 282 28.95 26.90 -3.70
C ALA A 282 30.35 27.17 -3.14
N GLN A 283 30.79 26.54 -2.06
CA GLN A 283 32.11 26.84 -1.44
C GLN A 283 33.17 25.74 -1.58
N GLN A 284 32.92 24.65 -2.29
CA GLN A 284 33.90 23.54 -2.42
C GLN A 284 34.64 23.49 -3.77
N HIS A 285 34.53 24.49 -4.64
CA HIS A 285 35.32 24.59 -5.87
C HIS A 285 36.05 25.93 -6.02
N ARG A 286 36.58 26.48 -4.94
CA ARG A 286 37.64 27.49 -4.99
C ARG A 286 38.60 27.24 -3.82
N GLY A 287 39.61 26.47 -4.06
CA GLY A 287 40.76 26.24 -3.21
C GLY A 287 41.74 25.33 -3.92
#